data_eac4f583ca8a3bea973b41dd07ecce1b
#
_entry.id   eac4f583ca8a3bea973b41dd07ecce1b
#
_cell.length_a   1.000
_cell.length_b   1.000
_cell.length_c   1.000
_cell.angle_alpha   90.00
_cell.angle_beta   90.00
_cell.angle_gamma   90.00
#
_symmetry.space_group_name_H-M   'P 1'
#
loop_
_entity.id
_entity.type
_entity.pdbx_description
1 polymer ?
#
loop_
_entity_poly.entity_id
_entity_poly.type
_entity_poly.pdbx_seq_one_letter_code
_entity_poly.pdbx_strand_id
1 'polypeptide(L)'
;PPGATILQHEAYTGYQGENGRDFKVFSATGNEYRAVATRNFAPAEGMTVAVAWQKGIVTPPSQSERYSWFLRDNAGLMGLAATLLGVGLFFYYAWAKVGRDPPAGTIIPVFAPPPALGPAGSRFIWKQDFDQKAFAAALVGLAVKGRLRIADNDDEFEITKLAGPGAPLTSAENALFSAMPSGTTELENSNHVAIAMMKESLENALTREYEGSVFVRNIGWFWTGAALSVAGLLVSAFLLPESDGLVGLFAAGWSGIWWGVILTIAWGSIRGIISSRGVLTKISSAANLLFLIPFGIAGIAVPV
;
A
#
# COMPACT_ATOMS: atom_id res chain seq x y z
N PRO A 1 -52.88 -4.30 2.36
CA PRO A 1 -53.27 -2.89 2.20
C PRO A 1 -54.79 -2.74 2.22
N PRO A 2 -55.35 -1.63 2.72
CA PRO A 2 -56.79 -1.38 2.66
C PRO A 2 -57.29 -1.47 1.21
N GLY A 3 -58.40 -2.22 1.00
CA GLY A 3 -58.97 -2.42 -0.33
C GLY A 3 -58.32 -3.52 -1.17
N ALA A 4 -57.26 -4.18 -0.66
CA ALA A 4 -56.65 -5.29 -1.36
C ALA A 4 -57.44 -6.58 -1.21
N THR A 5 -57.53 -7.36 -2.30
CA THR A 5 -58.06 -8.74 -2.27
C THR A 5 -56.91 -9.68 -2.58
N ILE A 6 -56.76 -10.72 -1.77
CA ILE A 6 -55.70 -11.71 -1.97
C ILE A 6 -56.01 -12.54 -3.21
N LEU A 7 -55.09 -12.52 -4.19
CA LEU A 7 -55.21 -13.28 -5.44
C LEU A 7 -54.49 -14.63 -5.34
N GLN A 8 -53.30 -14.63 -4.73
CA GLN A 8 -52.47 -15.82 -4.50
C GLN A 8 -51.76 -15.68 -3.16
N HIS A 9 -51.53 -16.81 -2.52
CA HIS A 9 -50.76 -16.87 -1.29
C HIS A 9 -49.96 -18.17 -1.26
N GLU A 10 -48.77 -18.10 -0.67
CA GLU A 10 -47.94 -19.24 -0.33
C GLU A 10 -47.19 -18.97 0.97
N ALA A 11 -46.79 -20.04 1.67
CA ALA A 11 -45.92 -19.95 2.82
C ALA A 11 -44.90 -21.07 2.79
N TYR A 12 -43.73 -20.80 3.34
CA TYR A 12 -42.63 -21.74 3.43
C TYR A 12 -42.01 -21.67 4.81
N THR A 13 -41.50 -22.80 5.30
CA THR A 13 -40.84 -22.88 6.61
C THR A 13 -39.47 -23.54 6.43
N GLY A 14 -38.48 -23.21 7.32
CA GLY A 14 -37.18 -23.80 7.33
C GLY A 14 -36.04 -22.77 7.31
N TYR A 15 -34.84 -23.21 6.97
CA TYR A 15 -33.68 -22.33 6.78
C TYR A 15 -33.77 -21.53 5.48
N GLN A 16 -32.94 -20.55 5.33
CA GLN A 16 -32.89 -19.73 4.10
C GLN A 16 -32.74 -20.62 2.85
N GLY A 17 -33.71 -20.57 1.94
CA GLY A 17 -33.76 -21.36 0.70
C GLY A 17 -34.50 -22.68 0.82
N GLU A 18 -34.95 -23.10 1.98
CA GLU A 18 -35.79 -24.29 2.16
C GLU A 18 -37.27 -24.03 1.85
N ASN A 19 -37.95 -25.07 1.40
CA ASN A 19 -39.39 -25.06 1.04
C ASN A 19 -40.22 -25.97 1.96
N GLY A 20 -39.96 -25.94 3.27
CA GLY A 20 -40.73 -26.70 4.27
C GLY A 20 -42.15 -26.25 4.35
N ARG A 21 -43.06 -27.12 4.83
CA ARG A 21 -44.51 -26.89 4.94
C ARG A 21 -45.03 -27.11 6.36
N ASP A 22 -44.27 -26.79 7.36
CA ASP A 22 -44.61 -26.92 8.77
C ASP A 22 -45.54 -25.77 9.22
N PHE A 23 -46.64 -25.56 8.53
CA PHE A 23 -47.64 -24.53 8.85
C PHE A 23 -49.09 -24.98 8.54
N LYS A 24 -50.06 -24.32 9.16
CA LYS A 24 -51.48 -24.44 8.84
C LYS A 24 -52.03 -23.07 8.49
N VAL A 25 -52.81 -23.01 7.41
CA VAL A 25 -53.57 -21.82 7.01
C VAL A 25 -54.92 -21.86 7.66
N PHE A 26 -55.26 -20.82 8.42
CA PHE A 26 -56.56 -20.67 9.11
C PHE A 26 -57.52 -19.78 8.34
N SER A 27 -57.01 -18.78 7.63
CA SER A 27 -57.82 -17.89 6.81
C SER A 27 -57.00 -17.45 5.59
N ALA A 28 -57.62 -17.44 4.43
CA ALA A 28 -57.07 -16.94 3.17
C ALA A 28 -58.21 -16.29 2.36
N THR A 29 -59.03 -15.46 2.99
CA THR A 29 -60.23 -14.86 2.37
C THR A 29 -60.20 -13.33 2.47
N GLY A 30 -60.65 -12.67 1.41
CA GLY A 30 -60.74 -11.21 1.36
C GLY A 30 -59.35 -10.55 1.42
N ASN A 31 -59.12 -9.80 2.47
CA ASN A 31 -57.87 -9.05 2.69
C ASN A 31 -57.00 -9.61 3.84
N GLU A 32 -57.37 -10.79 4.35
CA GLU A 32 -56.66 -11.41 5.47
C GLU A 32 -56.09 -12.77 5.06
N TYR A 33 -54.78 -12.95 5.33
CA TYR A 33 -54.08 -14.23 5.30
C TYR A 33 -53.55 -14.53 6.68
N ARG A 34 -53.94 -15.65 7.26
CA ARG A 34 -53.53 -16.12 8.58
C ARG A 34 -52.93 -17.51 8.47
N ALA A 35 -51.65 -17.66 8.75
CA ALA A 35 -50.97 -18.94 8.85
C ALA A 35 -50.21 -19.02 10.18
N VAL A 36 -50.12 -20.23 10.73
CA VAL A 36 -49.45 -20.50 11.99
C VAL A 36 -48.50 -21.69 11.80
N ALA A 37 -47.30 -21.60 12.32
CA ALA A 37 -46.37 -22.72 12.32
C ALA A 37 -46.90 -23.87 13.15
N THR A 38 -46.67 -25.10 12.70
CA THR A 38 -47.12 -26.33 13.40
C THR A 38 -46.10 -26.87 14.37
N ARG A 39 -44.88 -26.34 14.36
CA ARG A 39 -43.78 -26.65 15.30
C ARG A 39 -42.98 -25.41 15.68
N ASN A 40 -42.20 -25.51 16.74
CA ASN A 40 -41.23 -24.49 17.06
C ASN A 40 -40.06 -24.54 16.03
N PHE A 41 -39.58 -23.36 15.66
CA PHE A 41 -38.40 -23.24 14.77
C PHE A 41 -37.11 -23.36 15.56
N ALA A 42 -36.10 -23.98 14.94
CA ALA A 42 -34.74 -23.96 15.43
C ALA A 42 -34.09 -22.58 15.21
N PRO A 43 -32.95 -22.27 15.85
CA PRO A 43 -32.20 -21.06 15.57
C PRO A 43 -31.91 -20.95 14.06
N ALA A 44 -32.13 -19.76 13.47
CA ALA A 44 -32.00 -19.47 12.04
C ALA A 44 -33.06 -20.11 11.10
N GLU A 45 -34.04 -20.85 11.63
CA GLU A 45 -35.22 -21.19 10.88
C GLU A 45 -36.28 -20.06 10.97
N GLY A 46 -37.09 -19.92 9.92
CA GLY A 46 -38.15 -18.92 9.86
C GLY A 46 -39.38 -19.38 9.04
N MET A 47 -40.41 -18.55 9.05
CA MET A 47 -41.57 -18.72 8.19
C MET A 47 -41.64 -17.54 7.21
N THR A 48 -41.59 -17.84 5.91
CA THR A 48 -41.78 -16.86 4.85
C THR A 48 -43.21 -16.94 4.34
N VAL A 49 -43.88 -15.80 4.26
CA VAL A 49 -45.22 -15.68 3.72
C VAL A 49 -45.21 -14.77 2.51
N ALA A 50 -45.72 -15.28 1.39
CA ALA A 50 -45.89 -14.52 0.15
C ALA A 50 -47.36 -14.35 -0.13
N VAL A 51 -47.81 -13.11 -0.33
CA VAL A 51 -49.21 -12.77 -0.65
C VAL A 51 -49.23 -11.84 -1.85
N ALA A 52 -49.98 -12.20 -2.87
CA ALA A 52 -50.18 -11.37 -4.05
C ALA A 52 -51.58 -10.73 -4.03
N TRP A 53 -51.67 -9.46 -4.38
CA TRP A 53 -52.89 -8.69 -4.52
C TRP A 53 -52.92 -7.90 -5.84
N GLN A 54 -54.03 -7.22 -6.13
CA GLN A 54 -54.22 -6.48 -7.37
C GLN A 54 -53.16 -5.35 -7.52
N LYS A 55 -52.69 -5.16 -8.74
CA LYS A 55 -51.84 -4.00 -9.07
C LYS A 55 -52.62 -2.69 -8.92
N GLY A 56 -51.94 -1.63 -8.49
CA GLY A 56 -52.50 -0.28 -8.40
C GLY A 56 -52.99 0.12 -7.01
N ILE A 57 -53.12 -0.82 -6.05
CA ILE A 57 -53.50 -0.53 -4.67
C ILE A 57 -52.37 0.14 -3.89
N VAL A 58 -51.13 -0.27 -4.15
CA VAL A 58 -49.95 0.36 -3.57
C VAL A 58 -49.36 1.31 -4.60
N THR A 59 -49.26 2.59 -4.22
CA THR A 59 -48.62 3.60 -5.08
C THR A 59 -47.15 3.27 -5.24
N PRO A 60 -46.63 3.10 -6.48
CA PRO A 60 -45.23 2.85 -6.66
C PRO A 60 -44.41 4.07 -6.21
N PRO A 61 -43.18 3.86 -5.71
CA PRO A 61 -42.32 4.95 -5.28
C PRO A 61 -42.04 5.90 -6.44
N SER A 62 -42.02 7.19 -6.14
CA SER A 62 -41.69 8.26 -7.07
C SER A 62 -40.23 8.13 -7.56
N GLN A 63 -39.93 8.78 -8.67
CA GLN A 63 -38.52 8.82 -9.18
C GLN A 63 -37.55 9.37 -8.14
N SER A 64 -37.95 10.43 -7.42
CA SER A 64 -37.12 11.06 -6.37
C SER A 64 -36.84 10.11 -5.20
N GLU A 65 -37.87 9.32 -4.79
CA GLU A 65 -37.68 8.30 -3.74
C GLU A 65 -36.73 7.19 -4.18
N ARG A 66 -36.83 6.71 -5.43
CA ARG A 66 -35.91 5.71 -5.97
C ARG A 66 -34.47 6.22 -6.01
N TYR A 67 -34.25 7.48 -6.42
CA TYR A 67 -32.92 8.10 -6.40
C TYR A 67 -32.39 8.26 -4.98
N SER A 68 -33.24 8.68 -4.03
CA SER A 68 -32.79 8.82 -2.64
C SER A 68 -32.42 7.47 -2.01
N TRP A 69 -33.15 6.41 -2.30
CA TRP A 69 -32.84 5.06 -1.86
C TRP A 69 -31.52 4.58 -2.49
N PHE A 70 -31.37 4.73 -3.81
CA PHE A 70 -30.14 4.39 -4.51
C PHE A 70 -28.90 5.09 -3.90
N LEU A 71 -29.01 6.40 -3.66
CA LEU A 71 -27.93 7.18 -3.06
C LEU A 71 -27.60 6.70 -1.64
N ARG A 72 -28.63 6.43 -0.83
CA ARG A 72 -28.46 5.95 0.55
C ARG A 72 -27.87 4.54 0.59
N ASP A 73 -28.40 3.63 -0.21
CA ASP A 73 -27.99 2.23 -0.23
C ASP A 73 -26.57 2.06 -0.81
N ASN A 74 -26.10 3.01 -1.62
CA ASN A 74 -24.77 3.02 -2.21
C ASN A 74 -23.86 4.12 -1.64
N ALA A 75 -24.21 4.74 -0.51
CA ALA A 75 -23.48 5.88 0.03
C ALA A 75 -22.00 5.55 0.33
N GLY A 76 -21.72 4.38 0.90
CA GLY A 76 -20.36 3.91 1.16
C GLY A 76 -19.52 3.75 -0.11
N LEU A 77 -20.11 3.14 -1.14
CA LEU A 77 -19.44 2.97 -2.44
C LEU A 77 -19.18 4.30 -3.13
N MET A 78 -20.12 5.22 -3.07
CA MET A 78 -19.97 6.58 -3.59
C MET A 78 -18.90 7.36 -2.82
N GLY A 79 -18.84 7.21 -1.50
CA GLY A 79 -17.78 7.75 -0.65
C GLY A 79 -16.41 7.24 -1.06
N LEU A 80 -16.29 5.93 -1.30
CA LEU A 80 -15.05 5.32 -1.78
C LEU A 80 -14.65 5.88 -3.15
N ALA A 81 -15.57 5.97 -4.10
CA ALA A 81 -15.31 6.54 -5.43
C ALA A 81 -14.85 8.01 -5.33
N ALA A 82 -15.52 8.81 -4.50
CA ALA A 82 -15.13 10.20 -4.24
C ALA A 82 -13.74 10.30 -3.59
N THR A 83 -13.42 9.41 -2.65
CA THR A 83 -12.09 9.32 -2.02
C THR A 83 -11.00 9.01 -3.03
N LEU A 84 -11.20 7.98 -3.87
CA LEU A 84 -10.22 7.61 -4.91
C LEU A 84 -9.99 8.76 -5.89
N LEU A 85 -11.06 9.43 -6.33
CA LEU A 85 -10.96 10.58 -7.22
C LEU A 85 -10.24 11.76 -6.55
N GLY A 86 -10.60 12.08 -5.32
CA GLY A 86 -10.00 13.17 -4.56
C GLY A 86 -8.51 12.95 -4.28
N VAL A 87 -8.13 11.74 -3.85
CA VAL A 87 -6.74 11.34 -3.62
C VAL A 87 -5.94 11.33 -4.94
N GLY A 88 -6.54 10.82 -6.01
CA GLY A 88 -5.94 10.84 -7.34
C GLY A 88 -5.65 12.27 -7.82
N LEU A 89 -6.62 13.17 -7.68
CA LEU A 89 -6.45 14.59 -8.02
C LEU A 89 -5.41 15.28 -7.12
N PHE A 90 -5.39 14.96 -5.84
CA PHE A 90 -4.38 15.47 -4.91
C PHE A 90 -2.96 15.05 -5.33
N PHE A 91 -2.73 13.76 -5.60
CA PHE A 91 -1.40 13.29 -6.03
C PHE A 91 -1.02 13.81 -7.42
N TYR A 92 -1.99 13.96 -8.34
CA TYR A 92 -1.75 14.62 -9.62
C TYR A 92 -1.31 16.07 -9.43
N TYR A 93 -1.99 16.82 -8.55
CA TYR A 93 -1.61 18.19 -8.21
C TYR A 93 -0.23 18.25 -7.55
N ALA A 94 0.06 17.37 -6.58
CA ALA A 94 1.35 17.29 -5.93
C ALA A 94 2.47 17.00 -6.95
N TRP A 95 2.25 16.04 -7.84
CA TRP A 95 3.18 15.75 -8.93
C TRP A 95 3.39 16.93 -9.87
N ALA A 96 2.32 17.60 -10.26
CA ALA A 96 2.41 18.76 -11.15
C ALA A 96 3.18 19.94 -10.52
N LYS A 97 3.09 20.08 -9.17
CA LYS A 97 3.69 21.20 -8.43
C LYS A 97 5.15 20.92 -8.02
N VAL A 98 5.45 19.72 -7.53
CA VAL A 98 6.74 19.40 -6.91
C VAL A 98 7.41 18.14 -7.48
N GLY A 99 6.75 17.39 -8.36
CA GLY A 99 7.25 16.13 -8.92
C GLY A 99 7.77 16.25 -10.36
N ARG A 100 7.68 17.41 -10.97
CA ARG A 100 8.22 17.62 -12.33
C ARG A 100 9.65 18.10 -12.25
N ASP A 101 10.56 17.37 -12.90
CA ASP A 101 11.93 17.80 -13.05
C ASP A 101 12.01 19.07 -13.93
N PRO A 102 12.95 19.97 -13.64
CA PRO A 102 13.23 21.09 -14.51
C PRO A 102 13.71 20.60 -15.89
N PRO A 103 13.55 21.40 -16.96
CA PRO A 103 14.05 21.05 -18.29
C PRO A 103 15.54 20.72 -18.23
N ALA A 104 15.94 19.65 -18.91
CA ALA A 104 17.35 19.26 -19.00
C ALA A 104 18.14 20.43 -19.64
N GLY A 105 19.16 20.90 -18.93
CA GLY A 105 20.10 21.89 -19.44
C GLY A 105 21.03 21.31 -20.52
N THR A 106 21.93 22.14 -21.06
CA THR A 106 22.94 21.70 -22.03
C THR A 106 23.91 20.73 -21.35
N ILE A 107 24.00 19.50 -21.87
CA ILE A 107 24.96 18.50 -21.39
C ILE A 107 26.33 18.85 -21.93
N ILE A 108 27.23 19.30 -21.05
CA ILE A 108 28.63 19.55 -21.37
C ILE A 108 29.43 18.29 -21.02
N PRO A 109 30.18 17.68 -21.94
CA PRO A 109 31.06 16.55 -21.61
C PRO A 109 32.09 16.96 -20.57
N VAL A 110 32.08 16.28 -19.43
CA VAL A 110 33.05 16.50 -18.33
C VAL A 110 33.96 15.27 -18.23
N PHE A 111 35.26 15.44 -18.34
CA PHE A 111 36.24 14.36 -18.33
C PHE A 111 36.88 14.12 -16.96
N ALA A 112 36.57 14.96 -15.97
CA ALA A 112 36.96 14.79 -14.59
C ALA A 112 35.76 15.02 -13.67
N PRO A 113 35.66 14.29 -12.53
CA PRO A 113 34.60 14.52 -11.56
C PRO A 113 34.72 15.93 -10.97
N PRO A 114 33.58 16.58 -10.60
CA PRO A 114 33.64 17.86 -9.90
C PRO A 114 34.43 17.74 -8.59
N PRO A 115 35.35 18.70 -8.30
CA PRO A 115 36.30 18.58 -7.17
C PRO A 115 35.63 18.40 -5.80
N ALA A 116 34.41 18.92 -5.64
CA ALA A 116 33.65 18.83 -4.39
C ALA A 116 32.77 17.57 -4.29
N LEU A 117 32.66 16.77 -5.36
CA LEU A 117 31.77 15.62 -5.42
C LEU A 117 32.53 14.32 -5.23
N GLY A 118 32.43 13.73 -4.03
CA GLY A 118 32.99 12.41 -3.75
C GLY A 118 32.14 11.27 -4.31
N PRO A 119 32.67 10.02 -4.36
CA PRO A 119 31.94 8.86 -4.88
C PRO A 119 30.63 8.58 -4.16
N ALA A 120 30.60 8.73 -2.82
CA ALA A 120 29.39 8.58 -2.02
C ALA A 120 28.36 9.67 -2.31
N GLY A 121 28.80 10.92 -2.50
CA GLY A 121 27.93 12.04 -2.87
C GLY A 121 27.27 11.82 -4.22
N SER A 122 28.04 11.37 -5.23
CA SER A 122 27.51 11.02 -6.55
C SER A 122 26.42 9.94 -6.46
N ARG A 123 26.65 8.92 -5.63
CA ARG A 123 25.68 7.83 -5.41
C ARG A 123 24.43 8.33 -4.70
N PHE A 124 24.59 9.15 -3.66
CA PHE A 124 23.51 9.72 -2.87
C PHE A 124 22.59 10.63 -3.72
N ILE A 125 23.18 11.50 -4.53
CA ILE A 125 22.43 12.37 -5.46
C ILE A 125 21.64 11.53 -6.47
N TRP A 126 22.28 10.53 -7.08
CA TRP A 126 21.64 9.69 -8.10
C TRP A 126 20.50 8.86 -7.54
N LYS A 127 20.62 8.38 -6.30
CA LYS A 127 19.59 7.57 -5.63
C LYS A 127 18.57 8.41 -4.88
N GLN A 128 18.92 9.65 -4.56
CA GLN A 128 18.17 10.51 -3.63
C GLN A 128 17.96 9.84 -2.27
N ASP A 129 18.85 8.90 -1.93
CA ASP A 129 18.79 8.11 -0.70
C ASP A 129 20.16 7.51 -0.36
N PHE A 130 20.34 7.15 0.92
CA PHE A 130 21.55 6.49 1.39
C PHE A 130 21.40 4.97 1.25
N ASP A 131 22.40 4.32 0.68
CA ASP A 131 22.45 2.86 0.59
C ASP A 131 23.85 2.31 0.94
N GLN A 132 23.93 0.99 1.10
CA GLN A 132 25.19 0.33 1.43
C GLN A 132 26.29 0.56 0.37
N LYS A 133 25.92 0.79 -0.88
CA LYS A 133 26.87 1.09 -1.94
C LYS A 133 27.45 2.50 -1.82
N ALA A 134 26.69 3.46 -1.28
CA ALA A 134 27.21 4.78 -0.94
C ALA A 134 28.27 4.69 0.17
N PHE A 135 28.01 3.87 1.20
CA PHE A 135 28.98 3.59 2.26
C PHE A 135 30.26 2.94 1.73
N ALA A 136 30.13 1.87 0.94
CA ALA A 136 31.28 1.20 0.33
C ALA A 136 32.07 2.15 -0.60
N ALA A 137 31.38 2.97 -1.39
CA ALA A 137 32.02 3.96 -2.25
C ALA A 137 32.79 5.02 -1.46
N ALA A 138 32.29 5.42 -0.28
CA ALA A 138 33.02 6.33 0.61
C ALA A 138 34.31 5.69 1.17
N LEU A 139 34.23 4.42 1.62
CA LEU A 139 35.39 3.70 2.13
C LEU A 139 36.49 3.56 1.05
N VAL A 140 36.08 3.14 -0.17
CA VAL A 140 37.04 3.08 -1.30
C VAL A 140 37.60 4.46 -1.65
N GLY A 141 36.77 5.50 -1.60
CA GLY A 141 37.20 6.88 -1.80
C GLY A 141 38.27 7.32 -0.79
N LEU A 142 38.09 6.99 0.49
CA LEU A 142 39.08 7.25 1.54
C LEU A 142 40.39 6.45 1.31
N ALA A 143 40.28 5.20 0.84
CA ALA A 143 41.45 4.38 0.54
C ALA A 143 42.26 4.95 -0.63
N VAL A 144 41.59 5.36 -1.71
CA VAL A 144 42.23 6.02 -2.87
C VAL A 144 42.94 7.32 -2.46
N LYS A 145 42.38 8.05 -1.49
CA LYS A 145 42.96 9.28 -0.93
C LYS A 145 44.07 9.03 0.10
N GLY A 146 44.43 7.77 0.35
CA GLY A 146 45.47 7.39 1.30
C GLY A 146 45.14 7.59 2.78
N ARG A 147 43.85 7.69 3.10
CA ARG A 147 43.34 7.85 4.48
C ARG A 147 42.92 6.54 5.13
N LEU A 148 42.72 5.50 4.32
CA LEU A 148 42.25 4.21 4.75
C LEU A 148 43.00 3.10 4.04
N ARG A 149 43.26 2.02 4.74
CA ARG A 149 43.73 0.75 4.15
C ARG A 149 42.58 -0.26 4.27
N ILE A 150 42.25 -0.91 3.17
CA ILE A 150 41.30 -2.01 3.13
C ILE A 150 42.09 -3.29 2.91
N ALA A 151 41.92 -4.29 3.76
CA ALA A 151 42.48 -5.63 3.61
C ALA A 151 41.34 -6.64 3.48
N ASP A 152 41.55 -7.65 2.66
CA ASP A 152 40.68 -8.79 2.47
C ASP A 152 41.45 -10.02 2.93
N ASN A 153 40.97 -10.62 4.03
CA ASN A 153 41.58 -11.78 4.65
C ASN A 153 40.52 -12.90 4.68
N ASP A 154 40.52 -13.78 3.68
CA ASP A 154 39.63 -14.96 3.60
C ASP A 154 38.11 -14.64 3.85
N ASP A 155 37.56 -13.71 3.07
CA ASP A 155 36.19 -13.18 3.17
C ASP A 155 35.93 -12.23 4.37
N GLU A 156 36.94 -11.91 5.17
CA GLU A 156 36.84 -10.91 6.25
C GLU A 156 37.45 -9.59 5.78
N PHE A 157 36.63 -8.56 5.65
CA PHE A 157 37.06 -7.22 5.27
C PHE A 157 37.49 -6.40 6.49
N GLU A 158 38.76 -6.01 6.51
CA GLU A 158 39.31 -5.13 7.53
C GLU A 158 39.54 -3.72 6.96
N ILE A 159 39.20 -2.72 7.76
CA ILE A 159 39.56 -1.31 7.46
C ILE A 159 40.50 -0.78 8.54
N THR A 160 41.61 -0.20 8.11
CA THR A 160 42.57 0.41 9.02
C THR A 160 42.66 1.91 8.75
N LYS A 161 42.38 2.73 9.78
CA LYS A 161 42.52 4.18 9.72
C LYS A 161 44.00 4.58 9.66
N LEU A 162 44.37 5.33 8.64
CA LEU A 162 45.74 5.78 8.47
C LEU A 162 45.92 7.21 9.02
N ALA A 163 46.87 7.36 9.95
CA ALA A 163 47.31 8.66 10.44
C ALA A 163 48.43 9.18 9.54
N GLY A 164 48.15 10.14 8.68
CA GLY A 164 49.18 10.70 7.78
C GLY A 164 48.61 11.72 6.79
N PRO A 165 49.50 12.41 6.07
CA PRO A 165 49.09 13.31 5.02
C PRO A 165 48.42 12.51 3.89
N GLY A 166 47.25 12.93 3.45
CA GLY A 166 46.50 12.36 2.34
C GLY A 166 45.83 13.46 1.52
N ALA A 167 45.16 13.07 0.44
CA ALA A 167 44.41 14.01 -0.37
C ALA A 167 43.28 14.68 0.43
N PRO A 168 42.83 15.89 0.06
CA PRO A 168 41.77 16.60 0.73
C PRO A 168 40.48 15.79 0.69
N LEU A 169 39.79 15.75 1.82
CA LEU A 169 38.52 15.07 2.00
C LEU A 169 37.36 16.01 1.75
N THR A 170 36.26 15.49 1.20
CA THR A 170 34.97 16.21 1.18
C THR A 170 34.35 16.28 2.60
N SER A 171 33.33 17.09 2.79
CA SER A 171 32.65 17.21 4.07
C SER A 171 32.12 15.85 4.57
N ALA A 172 31.48 15.09 3.69
CA ALA A 172 30.96 13.77 3.98
C ALA A 172 32.06 12.73 4.29
N GLU A 173 33.18 12.75 3.53
CA GLU A 173 34.34 11.89 3.80
C GLU A 173 34.99 12.23 5.13
N ASN A 174 35.09 13.50 5.49
CA ASN A 174 35.60 13.95 6.80
C ASN A 174 34.71 13.46 7.95
N ALA A 175 33.41 13.54 7.80
CA ALA A 175 32.46 13.03 8.79
C ALA A 175 32.63 11.52 9.01
N LEU A 176 32.70 10.74 7.92
CA LEU A 176 32.97 9.31 7.99
C LEU A 176 34.31 9.02 8.65
N PHE A 177 35.38 9.69 8.20
CA PHE A 177 36.74 9.50 8.73
C PHE A 177 36.84 9.81 10.21
N SER A 178 36.13 10.84 10.67
CA SER A 178 36.09 11.24 12.09
C SER A 178 35.32 10.22 12.95
N ALA A 179 34.27 9.62 12.41
CA ALA A 179 33.47 8.60 13.09
C ALA A 179 34.15 7.21 13.14
N MET A 180 35.20 7.01 12.36
CA MET A 180 35.95 5.74 12.36
C MET A 180 36.74 5.56 13.65
N PRO A 181 36.71 4.36 14.29
CA PRO A 181 37.65 4.01 15.37
C PRO A 181 39.12 4.16 14.96
N SER A 182 39.97 4.41 15.93
CA SER A 182 41.40 4.40 15.72
C SER A 182 41.93 2.96 15.55
N GLY A 183 42.80 2.73 14.58
CA GLY A 183 43.36 1.40 14.32
C GLY A 183 42.55 0.60 13.29
N THR A 184 42.55 -0.73 13.44
CA THR A 184 41.87 -1.65 12.53
C THR A 184 40.50 -2.00 13.04
N THR A 185 39.52 -2.04 12.15
CA THR A 185 38.14 -2.45 12.44
C THR A 185 37.71 -3.48 11.41
N GLU A 186 37.26 -4.64 11.85
CA GLU A 186 36.67 -5.68 11.02
C GLU A 186 35.24 -5.30 10.64
N LEU A 187 34.87 -5.48 9.37
CA LEU A 187 33.51 -5.19 8.88
C LEU A 187 32.57 -6.37 9.11
N GLU A 188 32.46 -6.80 10.37
CA GLU A 188 31.63 -7.90 10.81
C GLU A 188 30.49 -7.47 11.75
N ASN A 189 29.58 -8.43 12.04
CA ASN A 189 28.48 -8.23 12.97
C ASN A 189 28.96 -7.93 14.41
N SER A 190 30.13 -8.38 14.80
CA SER A 190 30.78 -8.07 16.09
C SER A 190 30.94 -6.54 16.26
N ASN A 191 31.25 -5.81 15.19
CA ASN A 191 31.48 -4.38 15.17
C ASN A 191 30.28 -3.56 14.68
N HIS A 192 29.07 -4.12 14.69
CA HIS A 192 27.88 -3.49 14.12
C HIS A 192 27.59 -2.09 14.67
N VAL A 193 27.90 -1.82 15.94
CA VAL A 193 27.70 -0.48 16.56
C VAL A 193 28.61 0.54 15.92
N ALA A 194 29.91 0.25 15.78
CA ALA A 194 30.87 1.14 15.17
C ALA A 194 30.53 1.39 13.69
N ILE A 195 30.14 0.33 12.98
CA ILE A 195 29.74 0.41 11.57
C ILE A 195 28.46 1.25 11.42
N ALA A 196 27.48 1.09 12.33
CA ALA A 196 26.26 1.91 12.33
C ALA A 196 26.58 3.38 12.55
N MET A 197 27.43 3.72 13.51
CA MET A 197 27.87 5.10 13.75
C MET A 197 28.58 5.72 12.55
N MET A 198 29.44 4.98 11.88
CA MET A 198 30.10 5.41 10.65
C MET A 198 29.10 5.69 9.53
N LYS A 199 28.12 4.78 9.32
CA LYS A 199 27.07 4.95 8.32
C LYS A 199 26.19 6.16 8.61
N GLU A 200 25.74 6.31 9.86
CA GLU A 200 24.91 7.43 10.30
C GLU A 200 25.64 8.77 10.14
N SER A 201 26.93 8.83 10.51
CA SER A 201 27.73 10.05 10.35
C SER A 201 27.86 10.46 8.90
N LEU A 202 28.12 9.49 8.00
CA LEU A 202 28.19 9.72 6.56
C LEU A 202 26.85 10.15 5.98
N GLU A 203 25.76 9.45 6.32
CA GLU A 203 24.41 9.74 5.86
C GLU A 203 23.95 11.14 6.29
N ASN A 204 24.17 11.48 7.55
CA ASN A 204 23.85 12.81 8.08
C ASN A 204 24.66 13.93 7.40
N ALA A 205 25.90 13.69 7.05
CA ALA A 205 26.73 14.66 6.32
C ALA A 205 26.25 14.82 4.87
N LEU A 206 25.97 13.73 4.16
CA LEU A 206 25.44 13.74 2.79
C LEU A 206 24.07 14.42 2.74
N THR A 207 23.21 14.12 3.69
CA THR A 207 21.87 14.72 3.80
C THR A 207 21.96 16.23 3.98
N ARG A 208 22.83 16.73 4.88
CA ARG A 208 23.00 18.16 5.08
C ARG A 208 23.61 18.88 3.88
N GLU A 209 24.47 18.20 3.13
CA GLU A 209 25.16 18.78 1.98
C GLU A 209 24.26 18.84 0.73
N TYR A 210 23.47 17.82 0.47
CA TYR A 210 22.74 17.65 -0.80
C TYR A 210 21.22 17.78 -0.70
N GLU A 211 20.60 17.39 0.42
CA GLU A 211 19.16 17.55 0.59
C GLU A 211 18.81 19.02 0.83
N GLY A 212 17.85 19.52 0.07
CA GLY A 212 17.46 20.94 0.07
C GLY A 212 18.27 21.80 -0.91
N SER A 213 19.47 21.39 -1.32
CA SER A 213 20.32 22.12 -2.28
C SER A 213 20.30 21.53 -3.68
N VAL A 214 20.38 20.20 -3.79
CA VAL A 214 20.44 19.47 -5.07
C VAL A 214 19.11 18.77 -5.37
N PHE A 215 18.46 18.22 -4.35
CA PHE A 215 17.13 17.61 -4.46
C PHE A 215 16.32 17.81 -3.17
N VAL A 216 15.01 17.67 -3.26
CA VAL A 216 14.09 17.76 -2.12
C VAL A 216 13.22 16.51 -2.08
N ARG A 217 13.24 15.82 -0.96
CA ARG A 217 12.33 14.70 -0.70
C ARG A 217 10.97 15.23 -0.28
N ASN A 218 10.03 15.31 -1.15
CA ASN A 218 8.68 15.85 -0.89
C ASN A 218 7.81 14.96 0.01
N ILE A 219 8.37 14.42 1.10
CA ILE A 219 7.74 13.45 2.02
C ILE A 219 6.45 14.01 2.64
N GLY A 220 6.36 15.32 2.88
CA GLY A 220 5.16 15.95 3.41
C GLY A 220 3.93 15.77 2.51
N TRP A 221 4.11 15.84 1.19
CA TRP A 221 3.03 15.58 0.24
C TRP A 221 2.56 14.12 0.29
N PHE A 222 3.50 13.18 0.44
CA PHE A 222 3.17 11.76 0.58
C PHE A 222 2.32 11.51 1.82
N TRP A 223 2.76 12.00 3.00
CA TRP A 223 2.03 11.80 4.25
C TRP A 223 0.67 12.50 4.27
N THR A 224 0.56 13.67 3.64
CA THR A 224 -0.73 14.34 3.47
C THR A 224 -1.68 13.50 2.62
N GLY A 225 -1.22 12.96 1.50
CA GLY A 225 -2.01 12.07 0.67
C GLY A 225 -2.40 10.77 1.39
N ALA A 226 -1.49 10.19 2.17
CA ALA A 226 -1.76 9.01 2.98
C ALA A 226 -2.85 9.31 4.04
N ALA A 227 -2.74 10.43 4.74
CA ALA A 227 -3.74 10.86 5.71
C ALA A 227 -5.13 11.10 5.07
N LEU A 228 -5.18 11.75 3.90
CA LEU A 228 -6.42 11.93 3.14
C LEU A 228 -7.03 10.59 2.70
N SER A 229 -6.18 9.63 2.31
CA SER A 229 -6.64 8.28 1.93
C SER A 229 -7.27 7.56 3.11
N VAL A 230 -6.62 7.58 4.28
CA VAL A 230 -7.15 6.96 5.50
C VAL A 230 -8.45 7.65 5.93
N ALA A 231 -8.48 8.99 5.97
CA ALA A 231 -9.68 9.73 6.32
C ALA A 231 -10.85 9.43 5.38
N GLY A 232 -10.60 9.37 4.06
CA GLY A 232 -11.62 9.05 3.07
C GLY A 232 -12.15 7.62 3.21
N LEU A 233 -11.29 6.64 3.49
CA LEU A 233 -11.71 5.27 3.78
C LEU A 233 -12.56 5.18 5.03
N LEU A 234 -12.20 5.87 6.11
CA LEU A 234 -12.99 5.92 7.34
C LEU A 234 -14.38 6.54 7.11
N VAL A 235 -14.45 7.65 6.36
CA VAL A 235 -15.72 8.26 5.98
C VAL A 235 -16.57 7.32 5.14
N SER A 236 -15.97 6.65 4.16
CA SER A 236 -16.66 5.69 3.30
C SER A 236 -17.23 4.51 4.10
N ALA A 237 -16.46 3.99 5.06
CA ALA A 237 -16.91 2.93 5.95
C ALA A 237 -18.03 3.37 6.90
N PHE A 238 -17.97 4.62 7.40
CA PHE A 238 -19.02 5.19 8.23
C PHE A 238 -20.36 5.40 7.47
N LEU A 239 -20.28 5.55 6.15
CA LEU A 239 -21.46 5.65 5.27
C LEU A 239 -22.08 4.29 4.90
N LEU A 240 -21.45 3.18 5.27
CA LEU A 240 -22.05 1.84 5.13
C LEU A 240 -23.14 1.63 6.19
N PRO A 241 -24.14 0.75 5.93
CA PRO A 241 -25.12 0.36 6.94
C PRO A 241 -24.44 -0.09 8.25
N GLU A 242 -25.07 0.18 9.40
CA GLU A 242 -24.47 -0.06 10.74
C GLU A 242 -23.99 -1.52 10.96
N SER A 243 -24.65 -2.49 10.33
CA SER A 243 -24.25 -3.90 10.37
C SER A 243 -22.91 -4.19 9.65
N ASP A 244 -22.55 -3.37 8.67
CA ASP A 244 -21.48 -3.69 7.72
C ASP A 244 -20.24 -2.79 7.90
N GLY A 245 -20.36 -1.70 8.66
CA GLY A 245 -19.30 -0.70 8.80
C GLY A 245 -18.00 -1.27 9.39
N LEU A 246 -18.07 -2.04 10.47
CA LEU A 246 -16.90 -2.68 11.07
C LEU A 246 -16.32 -3.80 10.21
N VAL A 247 -17.19 -4.59 9.59
CA VAL A 247 -16.79 -5.64 8.65
C VAL A 247 -16.16 -5.03 7.43
N GLY A 248 -16.72 -3.94 6.90
CA GLY A 248 -16.16 -3.20 5.77
C GLY A 248 -14.78 -2.58 6.08
N LEU A 249 -14.58 -2.03 7.28
CA LEU A 249 -13.26 -1.53 7.72
C LEU A 249 -12.23 -2.66 7.83
N PHE A 250 -12.62 -3.79 8.43
CA PHE A 250 -11.74 -4.96 8.51
C PHE A 250 -11.39 -5.48 7.12
N ALA A 251 -12.37 -5.61 6.25
CA ALA A 251 -12.17 -6.06 4.88
C ALA A 251 -11.28 -5.11 4.08
N ALA A 252 -11.49 -3.79 4.19
CA ALA A 252 -10.65 -2.79 3.55
C ALA A 252 -9.21 -2.83 4.06
N GLY A 253 -9.02 -2.92 5.37
CA GLY A 253 -7.70 -3.05 6.00
C GLY A 253 -6.98 -4.33 5.57
N TRP A 254 -7.67 -5.46 5.63
CA TRP A 254 -7.16 -6.75 5.20
C TRP A 254 -6.80 -6.77 3.72
N SER A 255 -7.72 -6.29 2.86
CA SER A 255 -7.50 -6.19 1.42
C SER A 255 -6.33 -5.26 1.10
N GLY A 256 -6.18 -4.14 1.81
CA GLY A 256 -5.06 -3.22 1.65
C GLY A 256 -3.71 -3.88 1.94
N ILE A 257 -3.60 -4.63 3.03
CA ILE A 257 -2.40 -5.40 3.38
C ILE A 257 -2.16 -6.49 2.32
N TRP A 258 -3.18 -7.27 1.99
CA TRP A 258 -3.11 -8.35 1.01
C TRP A 258 -2.61 -7.88 -0.36
N TRP A 259 -3.26 -6.87 -0.92
CA TRP A 259 -2.87 -6.30 -2.20
C TRP A 259 -1.53 -5.56 -2.13
N GLY A 260 -1.21 -4.91 -1.01
CA GLY A 260 0.09 -4.27 -0.78
C GLY A 260 1.24 -5.28 -0.88
N VAL A 261 1.12 -6.44 -0.26
CA VAL A 261 2.11 -7.52 -0.33
C VAL A 261 2.22 -8.07 -1.77
N ILE A 262 1.09 -8.39 -2.40
CA ILE A 262 1.08 -8.91 -3.78
C ILE A 262 1.74 -7.92 -4.75
N LEU A 263 1.37 -6.65 -4.71
CA LEU A 263 1.91 -5.62 -5.60
C LEU A 263 3.40 -5.38 -5.36
N THR A 264 3.87 -5.43 -4.12
CA THR A 264 5.29 -5.28 -3.78
C THR A 264 6.12 -6.43 -4.36
N ILE A 265 5.66 -7.68 -4.19
CA ILE A 265 6.34 -8.85 -4.75
C ILE A 265 6.29 -8.82 -6.29
N ALA A 266 5.13 -8.48 -6.88
CA ALA A 266 4.98 -8.35 -8.33
C ALA A 266 5.93 -7.28 -8.90
N TRP A 267 5.99 -6.11 -8.28
CA TRP A 267 6.90 -5.03 -8.69
C TRP A 267 8.38 -5.43 -8.61
N GLY A 268 8.77 -6.08 -7.50
CA GLY A 268 10.13 -6.62 -7.34
C GLY A 268 10.48 -7.63 -8.43
N SER A 269 9.53 -8.52 -8.76
CA SER A 269 9.68 -9.54 -9.79
C SER A 269 9.77 -8.94 -11.20
N ILE A 270 8.92 -7.96 -11.52
CA ILE A 270 8.97 -7.21 -12.79
C ILE A 270 10.34 -6.51 -12.93
N ARG A 271 10.78 -5.82 -11.90
CA ARG A 271 12.12 -5.20 -11.88
C ARG A 271 13.23 -6.23 -12.06
N GLY A 272 13.14 -7.39 -11.42
CA GLY A 272 14.08 -8.50 -11.58
C GLY A 272 14.17 -8.99 -13.03
N ILE A 273 13.05 -9.10 -13.73
CA ILE A 273 13.02 -9.49 -15.16
C ILE A 273 13.67 -8.42 -16.04
N ILE A 274 13.34 -7.14 -15.81
CA ILE A 274 13.81 -6.03 -16.65
C ILE A 274 15.29 -5.70 -16.41
N SER A 275 15.73 -5.66 -15.15
CA SER A 275 17.03 -5.10 -14.76
C SER A 275 18.13 -6.15 -14.62
N SER A 276 17.80 -7.44 -14.46
CA SER A 276 18.84 -8.47 -14.27
C SER A 276 19.41 -8.95 -15.61
N ARG A 277 20.74 -9.18 -15.63
CA ARG A 277 21.44 -9.83 -16.75
C ARG A 277 21.49 -11.35 -16.62
N GLY A 278 21.21 -11.88 -15.42
CA GLY A 278 21.25 -13.32 -15.14
C GLY A 278 19.98 -14.03 -15.58
N VAL A 279 20.11 -15.12 -16.35
CA VAL A 279 18.95 -15.94 -16.81
C VAL A 279 18.21 -16.56 -15.63
N LEU A 280 18.94 -17.08 -14.64
CA LEU A 280 18.34 -17.68 -13.43
C LEU A 280 17.48 -16.68 -12.64
N THR A 281 17.95 -15.43 -12.50
CA THR A 281 17.19 -14.36 -11.82
C THR A 281 15.90 -14.02 -12.57
N LYS A 282 15.94 -14.01 -13.91
CA LYS A 282 14.74 -13.79 -14.72
C LYS A 282 13.73 -14.93 -14.58
N ILE A 283 14.21 -16.19 -14.58
CA ILE A 283 13.35 -17.36 -14.40
C ILE A 283 12.70 -17.34 -13.01
N SER A 284 13.46 -17.09 -11.93
CA SER A 284 12.91 -17.02 -10.58
C SER A 284 11.90 -15.88 -10.42
N SER A 285 12.17 -14.73 -11.03
CA SER A 285 11.23 -13.59 -11.02
C SER A 285 9.95 -13.89 -11.79
N ALA A 286 10.04 -14.58 -12.93
CA ALA A 286 8.85 -15.04 -13.69
C ALA A 286 8.05 -16.08 -12.91
N ALA A 287 8.72 -17.03 -12.23
CA ALA A 287 8.07 -18.01 -11.37
C ALA A 287 7.32 -17.35 -10.20
N ASN A 288 7.89 -16.30 -9.58
CA ASN A 288 7.21 -15.53 -8.55
C ASN A 288 5.94 -14.84 -9.07
N LEU A 289 5.95 -14.29 -10.28
CA LEU A 289 4.75 -13.71 -10.89
C LEU A 289 3.66 -14.76 -11.13
N LEU A 290 4.02 -15.93 -11.63
CA LEU A 290 3.08 -17.04 -11.81
C LEU A 290 2.51 -17.51 -10.47
N PHE A 291 3.35 -17.59 -9.44
CA PHE A 291 2.92 -17.93 -8.08
C PHE A 291 1.90 -16.94 -7.51
N LEU A 292 1.97 -15.67 -7.87
CA LEU A 292 1.03 -14.64 -7.37
C LEU A 292 -0.37 -14.71 -8.02
N ILE A 293 -0.53 -15.38 -9.18
CA ILE A 293 -1.82 -15.44 -9.89
C ILE A 293 -2.97 -16.00 -9.03
N PRO A 294 -2.84 -17.17 -8.35
CA PRO A 294 -3.94 -17.68 -7.52
C PRO A 294 -4.27 -16.76 -6.34
N PHE A 295 -3.27 -16.06 -5.79
CA PHE A 295 -3.50 -15.09 -4.70
C PHE A 295 -4.21 -13.83 -5.18
N GLY A 296 -3.90 -13.35 -6.39
CA GLY A 296 -4.62 -12.26 -7.03
C GLY A 296 -6.07 -12.64 -7.33
N ILE A 297 -6.31 -13.85 -7.84
CA ILE A 297 -7.67 -14.36 -8.07
C ILE A 297 -8.43 -14.50 -6.75
N ALA A 298 -7.81 -15.05 -5.70
CA ALA A 298 -8.42 -15.16 -4.38
C ALA A 298 -8.79 -13.78 -3.79
N GLY A 299 -7.94 -12.78 -3.97
CA GLY A 299 -8.21 -11.40 -3.52
C GLY A 299 -9.36 -10.70 -4.26
N ILE A 300 -9.73 -11.19 -5.45
CA ILE A 300 -10.89 -10.70 -6.22
C ILE A 300 -12.14 -11.55 -5.92
N ALA A 301 -11.96 -12.86 -5.76
CA ALA A 301 -13.04 -13.84 -5.64
C ALA A 301 -13.62 -13.97 -4.23
N VAL A 302 -12.96 -13.43 -3.21
CA VAL A 302 -13.49 -13.32 -1.84
C VAL A 302 -14.01 -11.89 -1.64
N PRO A 303 -15.16 -11.53 -2.21
CA PRO A 303 -15.89 -10.35 -1.74
C PRO A 303 -16.37 -10.71 -0.35
N VAL A 304 -16.18 -9.84 0.55
CA VAL A 304 -16.71 -9.91 1.90
C VAL A 304 -18.22 -9.89 1.87
#